data_c75180ca3b3702c90e6242e1277a55ae
#
_entry.id   c75180ca3b3702c90e6242e1277a55ae
#
_cell.length_a   1.000
_cell.length_b   1.000
_cell.length_c   1.000
_cell.angle_alpha   90.00
_cell.angle_beta   90.00
_cell.angle_gamma   90.00
#
_symmetry.space_group_name_H-M   'P 1'
#
loop_
_entity.id
_entity.type
_entity.pdbx_description
1 polymer ?
#
loop_
_entity_poly.entity_id
_entity_poly.type
_entity_poly.pdbx_seq_one_letter_code
_entity_poly.pdbx_strand_id
1 'polypeptide(L)' 'MANNSNIYPLSIIRDRYCGSYSGGTYVAFNLESPEVPKEVFGDDCTAMRFWKHYKGTVGLGGSPESAMNDLVKKLKNNK' A
#
# COMPACT_ATOMS: atom_id res chain seq x y z
N MET A 1 -7.41 -19.96 6.93
CA MET A 1 -7.57 -19.78 7.55
C MET A 1 -6.98 -18.80 8.32
N ALA A 2 -6.59 -18.91 9.18
CA ALA A 2 -6.11 -17.96 10.11
C ALA A 2 -5.14 -16.97 9.54
N ASN A 3 -4.64 -17.23 8.40
CA ASN A 3 -3.63 -16.38 7.84
C ASN A 3 -4.07 -15.00 7.48
N ASN A 4 -5.36 -14.80 7.29
CA ASN A 4 -5.85 -13.50 6.89
C ASN A 4 -5.79 -12.49 8.02
N SER A 5 -5.65 -12.94 9.26
CA SER A 5 -5.57 -12.01 10.37
C SER A 5 -4.28 -11.19 10.32
N ASN A 6 -3.29 -11.63 9.57
CA ASN A 6 -2.01 -10.92 9.50
C ASN A 6 -2.05 -9.67 8.65
N ILE A 7 -3.10 -9.48 7.86
CA ILE A 7 -3.17 -8.29 7.02
C ILE A 7 -3.86 -7.13 7.71
N TYR A 8 -4.41 -7.37 8.91
CA TYR A 8 -5.10 -6.30 9.63
C TYR A 8 -4.18 -5.71 10.67
N PRO A 9 -4.30 -4.43 10.94
CA PRO A 9 -5.22 -3.50 10.29
C PRO A 9 -4.91 -3.33 8.82
N LEU A 10 -5.93 -3.02 8.02
CA LEU A 10 -5.80 -2.94 6.58
C LEU A 10 -6.43 -1.63 6.08
N SER A 11 -5.68 -0.90 5.28
CA SER A 11 -6.18 0.31 4.62
C SER A 11 -5.80 0.24 3.15
N ILE A 12 -6.77 0.46 2.27
CA ILE A 12 -6.52 0.44 0.84
C ILE A 12 -6.88 1.81 0.29
N ILE A 13 -5.94 2.41 -0.43
CA ILE A 13 -6.15 3.72 -1.02
C ILE A 13 -5.95 3.64 -2.52
N ARG A 14 -6.54 4.59 -3.23
CA ARG A 14 -6.27 4.75 -4.64
C ARG A 14 -5.12 5.74 -4.77
N ASP A 15 -4.09 5.36 -5.52
CA ASP A 15 -2.95 6.24 -5.70
C ASP A 15 -3.38 7.46 -6.50
N ARG A 16 -3.09 8.63 -5.96
CA ARG A 16 -3.44 9.90 -6.60
C ARG A 16 -2.86 10.02 -7.99
N TYR A 17 -1.68 9.45 -8.20
CA TYR A 17 -0.97 9.56 -9.47
C TYR A 17 -1.04 8.27 -10.28
N CYS A 18 -2.05 7.46 -10.02
CA CYS A 18 -2.35 6.25 -10.78
C CYS A 18 -1.18 5.28 -10.89
N GLY A 19 -0.37 5.24 -9.85
CA GLY A 19 0.73 4.29 -9.81
C GLY A 19 2.03 4.78 -10.38
N SER A 20 2.08 6.05 -10.80
CA SER A 20 3.31 6.57 -11.41
C SER A 20 4.52 6.45 -10.50
N TYR A 21 4.32 6.64 -9.20
CA TYR A 21 5.43 6.59 -8.24
C TYR A 21 5.39 5.36 -7.35
N SER A 22 4.20 4.86 -7.06
CA SER A 22 4.05 3.73 -6.15
C SER A 22 4.17 2.38 -6.85
N GLY A 23 3.77 2.33 -8.10
CA GLY A 23 3.78 1.09 -8.84
C GLY A 23 2.43 0.41 -8.96
N GLY A 24 1.37 0.96 -8.36
CA GLY A 24 0.04 0.37 -8.46
C GLY A 24 -1.04 1.41 -8.34
N THR A 25 -2.13 1.25 -9.08
CA THR A 25 -3.25 2.17 -9.02
C THR A 25 -3.87 2.18 -7.62
N TYR A 26 -3.92 1.02 -6.98
CA TYR A 26 -4.38 0.90 -5.60
C TYR A 26 -3.24 0.39 -4.75
N VAL A 27 -3.19 0.88 -3.52
CA VAL A 27 -2.13 0.52 -2.58
C VAL A 27 -2.79 0.06 -1.29
N ALA A 28 -2.39 -1.12 -0.81
CA ALA A 28 -2.90 -1.67 0.44
C ALA A 28 -1.83 -1.56 1.51
N PHE A 29 -2.18 -0.93 2.64
CA PHE A 29 -1.29 -0.78 3.77
C PHE A 29 -1.74 -1.67 4.91
N ASN A 30 -0.80 -2.25 5.62
CA ASN A 30 -1.09 -3.04 6.82
C ASN A 30 -1.08 -2.08 8.03
N LEU A 31 -1.88 -1.02 7.94
CA LEU A 31 -1.93 0.06 8.91
C LEU A 31 -3.37 0.52 9.11
N GLU A 32 -3.61 1.13 10.27
CA GLU A 32 -4.89 1.81 10.49
C GLU A 32 -4.95 3.04 9.60
N SER A 33 -6.15 3.44 9.20
CA SER A 33 -6.29 4.59 8.32
C SER A 33 -5.56 5.83 8.81
N PRO A 34 -5.64 6.20 10.08
CA PRO A 34 -4.91 7.40 10.54
C PRO A 34 -3.40 7.25 10.47
N GLU A 35 -2.90 6.01 10.40
CA GLU A 35 -1.46 5.77 10.35
C GLU A 35 -0.90 5.74 8.94
N VAL A 36 -1.77 5.72 7.93
CA VAL A 36 -1.31 5.77 6.55
C VAL A 36 -0.59 7.11 6.33
N PRO A 37 0.63 7.09 5.81
CA PRO A 37 1.38 8.33 5.65
C PRO A 37 0.65 9.33 4.76
N LYS A 38 0.55 10.56 5.23
CA LYS A 38 -0.17 11.60 4.49
C LYS A 38 0.54 11.99 3.21
N GLU A 39 1.81 11.71 3.12
CA GLU A 39 2.60 12.03 1.94
C GLU A 39 2.08 11.35 0.70
N VAL A 40 1.38 10.21 0.85
CA VAL A 40 0.83 9.53 -0.31
C VAL A 40 -0.23 10.36 -1.01
N PHE A 41 -0.82 11.32 -0.29
CA PHE A 41 -1.83 12.20 -0.87
C PHE A 41 -1.28 13.60 -1.16
N GLY A 42 0.03 13.77 -1.00
CA GLY A 42 0.67 15.06 -1.21
C GLY A 42 0.84 15.38 -2.67
N ASP A 43 1.53 16.48 -2.94
CA ASP A 43 1.77 16.90 -4.31
C ASP A 43 2.76 15.93 -4.98
N ASP A 44 3.01 16.18 -6.25
CA ASP A 44 3.84 15.34 -7.09
C ASP A 44 5.21 15.05 -6.48
N CYS A 45 5.89 16.10 -6.07
CA CYS A 45 7.23 15.97 -5.51
C CYS A 45 7.22 15.22 -4.18
N THR A 46 6.22 15.50 -3.35
CA THR A 46 6.10 14.85 -2.05
C THR A 46 5.84 13.37 -2.21
N ALA A 47 4.91 13.01 -3.10
CA ALA A 47 4.57 11.62 -3.33
C ALA A 47 5.74 10.86 -3.92
N MET A 48 6.42 11.46 -4.89
CA MET A 48 7.56 10.83 -5.53
C MET A 48 8.66 10.54 -4.50
N ARG A 49 8.95 11.54 -3.67
CA ARG A 49 9.99 11.39 -2.66
C ARG A 49 9.61 10.34 -1.63
N PHE A 50 8.34 10.34 -1.22
CA PHE A 50 7.86 9.36 -0.26
C PHE A 50 8.06 7.94 -0.78
N TRP A 51 7.60 7.65 -1.99
CA TRP A 51 7.69 6.30 -2.51
C TRP A 51 9.12 5.86 -2.77
N LYS A 52 9.97 6.81 -3.10
CA LYS A 52 11.37 6.50 -3.32
C LYS A 52 12.05 6.01 -2.04
N HIS A 53 11.62 6.52 -0.89
CA HIS A 53 12.28 6.21 0.38
C HIS A 53 11.48 5.32 1.31
N TYR A 54 10.24 5.02 0.97
CA TYR A 54 9.39 4.23 1.86
C TYR A 54 9.84 2.78 1.85
N LYS A 55 10.05 2.24 3.05
CA LYS A 55 10.54 0.86 3.18
C LYS A 55 9.52 -0.10 3.76
N GLY A 56 8.33 0.35 4.05
CA GLY A 56 7.29 -0.53 4.56
C GLY A 56 6.75 -1.44 3.47
N THR A 57 6.11 -2.52 3.88
CA THR A 57 5.49 -3.45 2.95
C THR A 57 4.12 -2.95 2.55
N VAL A 58 3.86 -2.87 1.25
CA VAL A 58 2.55 -2.49 0.75
C VAL A 58 2.17 -3.42 -0.38
N GLY A 59 0.85 -3.59 -0.57
CA GLY A 59 0.34 -4.34 -1.70
C GLY A 59 -0.02 -3.38 -2.82
N LEU A 60 0.26 -3.77 -4.04
CA LEU A 60 0.02 -2.93 -5.21
C LEU A 60 -0.84 -3.69 -6.21
N GLY A 61 -1.80 -3.02 -6.81
CA GLY A 61 -2.64 -3.66 -7.79
C GLY A 61 -3.50 -2.69 -8.55
N GLY A 62 -4.15 -3.19 -9.59
CA GLY A 62 -5.04 -2.38 -10.42
C GLY A 62 -6.45 -2.27 -9.85
N SER A 63 -6.74 -2.94 -8.76
CA SER A 63 -8.01 -2.86 -8.06
C SER A 63 -7.75 -3.02 -6.58
N PRO A 64 -8.71 -2.65 -5.73
CA PRO A 64 -8.54 -2.84 -4.28
C PRO A 64 -8.27 -4.30 -3.93
N GLU A 65 -8.97 -5.22 -4.58
CA GLU A 65 -8.78 -6.63 -4.30
C GLU A 65 -7.40 -7.11 -4.71
N SER A 66 -6.92 -6.68 -5.87
CA SER A 66 -5.59 -7.03 -6.32
C SER A 66 -4.53 -6.50 -5.37
N ALA A 67 -4.70 -5.26 -4.90
CA ALA A 67 -3.76 -4.67 -3.96
C ALA A 67 -3.74 -5.46 -2.64
N MET A 68 -4.91 -5.85 -2.15
CA MET A 68 -5.01 -6.63 -0.92
C MET A 68 -4.31 -7.97 -1.10
N ASN A 69 -4.57 -8.64 -2.22
CA ASN A 69 -3.96 -9.95 -2.48
C ASN A 69 -2.44 -9.86 -2.58
N ASP A 70 -1.96 -8.80 -3.17
CA ASP A 70 -0.52 -8.58 -3.27
C ASP A 70 0.09 -8.36 -1.89
N LEU A 71 -0.61 -7.62 -1.03
CA LEU A 71 -0.14 -7.41 0.34
C LEU A 71 -0.08 -8.72 1.11
N VAL A 72 -1.13 -9.54 0.99
CA VAL A 72 -1.17 -10.84 1.65
C VAL A 72 0.01 -11.68 1.21
N LYS A 73 0.27 -11.71 -0.09
CA LYS A 73 1.37 -12.48 -0.64
C LYS A 73 2.72 -12.00 -0.10
N LYS A 74 2.91 -10.70 -0.03
CA LYS A 74 4.16 -10.14 0.46
C LYS A 74 4.36 -10.40 1.94
N LEU A 75 3.30 -10.32 2.73
CA LEU A 75 3.40 -10.57 4.16
C LEU A 75 3.70 -12.04 4.43
N LYS A 76 3.14 -12.95 3.63
CA LYS A 76 3.43 -14.36 3.78
C LYS A 76 4.87 -14.69 3.44
N ASN A 77 5.41 -14.05 2.43
CA ASN A 77 6.75 -14.36 1.98
C ASN A 77 7.85 -13.59 2.72
N ASN A 78 7.45 -12.61 3.50
CA ASN A 78 8.41 -11.75 4.14
C ASN A 78 8.69 -12.25 5.55
N LYS A 79 9.40 -13.32 5.65
CA LYS A 79 9.63 -13.92 6.94
C LYS A 79 11.00 -13.66 7.45
#